data_cb8dff754a2219304c74323ceb61a296
#
_entry.id   cb8dff754a2219304c74323ceb61a296
#
_cell.length_a   1.000
_cell.length_b   1.000
_cell.length_c   1.000
_cell.angle_alpha   90.00
_cell.angle_beta   90.00
_cell.angle_gamma   90.00
#
_symmetry.space_group_name_H-M   'P 1'
#
loop_
_entity.id
_entity.type
_entity.pdbx_description
1 polymer ?
#
loop_
_entity_poly.entity_id
_entity_poly.type
_entity_poly.pdbx_seq_one_letter_code
_entity_poly.pdbx_strand_id
1 'polypeptide(L)'
;MPVKSRGATYTGNMYHIFKQCGFHDVTSTINLSSGYGLQYGDVLLNTVSHTAMYIGNNQIVHASINERGKAIGGESGDQTGKEICIRSYYNKPWNYVLRYGNVVNNLIGKGQTYVNAFLGTDISVDGIYGSETKKASIMVLQKAMNLDYQVGLKVDGIWGNESSVSLGNHYIAYGETQYLVTAAEILLLLKKYDCGSVEFPGIFANGLQKAVWDFQKKHSMMIQSRCDRQMFLQLIQ
;
A
#
# COMPACT_ATOMS: atom_id res chain seq x y z
N MET A 1 6.97 14.78 -17.10
CA MET A 1 6.52 15.23 -18.44
C MET A 1 5.13 14.71 -18.71
N PRO A 2 4.22 15.52 -19.31
CA PRO A 2 2.87 15.05 -19.62
C PRO A 2 2.87 13.89 -20.60
N VAL A 3 2.01 12.92 -20.39
CA VAL A 3 1.88 11.69 -21.20
C VAL A 3 1.58 12.03 -22.68
N LYS A 4 0.74 13.06 -22.91
CA LYS A 4 0.36 13.52 -24.24
C LYS A 4 1.57 14.02 -25.06
N SER A 5 2.49 14.76 -24.45
CA SER A 5 3.68 15.31 -25.15
C SER A 5 4.68 14.22 -25.55
N ARG A 6 4.55 13.00 -25.03
CA ARG A 6 5.32 11.81 -25.44
C ARG A 6 4.60 10.95 -26.47
N GLY A 7 3.45 11.40 -26.99
CA GLY A 7 2.75 10.76 -28.11
C GLY A 7 1.78 9.65 -27.71
N ALA A 8 1.24 9.64 -26.50
CA ALA A 8 0.12 8.75 -26.14
C ALA A 8 -1.15 9.23 -26.84
N THR A 9 -1.45 8.67 -27.99
CA THR A 9 -2.55 9.10 -28.88
C THR A 9 -3.62 8.06 -29.06
N TYR A 10 -3.35 6.80 -28.76
CA TYR A 10 -4.32 5.70 -28.83
C TYR A 10 -3.94 4.58 -27.85
N THR A 11 -4.91 3.73 -27.51
CA THR A 11 -4.76 2.72 -26.45
C THR A 11 -3.60 1.73 -26.70
N GLY A 12 -3.30 1.40 -27.95
CA GLY A 12 -2.24 0.45 -28.31
C GLY A 12 -0.82 0.94 -27.97
N ASN A 13 -0.57 2.26 -27.93
CA ASN A 13 0.74 2.79 -27.57
C ASN A 13 0.85 3.30 -26.12
N MET A 14 -0.28 3.39 -25.41
CA MET A 14 -0.32 3.95 -24.06
C MET A 14 0.58 3.20 -23.09
N TYR A 15 0.61 1.88 -23.12
CA TYR A 15 1.39 1.08 -22.18
C TYR A 15 2.85 1.54 -22.08
N HIS A 16 3.56 1.57 -23.22
CA HIS A 16 4.97 1.94 -23.25
C HIS A 16 5.19 3.39 -22.84
N ILE A 17 4.34 4.30 -23.31
CA ILE A 17 4.48 5.73 -23.04
C ILE A 17 4.21 6.03 -21.58
N PHE A 18 3.18 5.44 -20.98
CA PHE A 18 2.90 5.57 -19.55
C PHE A 18 4.07 5.07 -18.70
N LYS A 19 4.66 3.92 -19.08
CA LYS A 19 5.87 3.40 -18.41
C LYS A 19 7.04 4.40 -18.46
N GLN A 20 7.27 5.05 -19.59
CA GLN A 20 8.29 6.10 -19.73
C GLN A 20 7.97 7.38 -18.95
N CYS A 21 6.69 7.60 -18.61
CA CYS A 21 6.23 8.74 -17.82
C CYS A 21 6.20 8.44 -16.31
N GLY A 22 6.71 7.30 -15.85
CA GLY A 22 6.76 6.95 -14.42
C GLY A 22 5.55 6.15 -13.93
N PHE A 23 4.75 5.58 -14.86
CA PHE A 23 3.74 4.61 -14.49
C PHE A 23 4.35 3.20 -14.41
N HIS A 24 3.84 2.41 -13.51
CA HIS A 24 4.22 1.02 -13.30
C HIS A 24 3.05 0.09 -13.57
N ASP A 25 3.34 -1.09 -14.09
CA ASP A 25 2.36 -2.14 -14.28
C ASP A 25 2.12 -2.86 -12.94
N VAL A 26 0.91 -2.74 -12.42
CA VAL A 26 0.48 -3.36 -11.17
C VAL A 26 -0.58 -4.44 -11.39
N THR A 27 -0.81 -4.84 -12.63
CA THR A 27 -1.89 -5.76 -13.04
C THR A 27 -1.92 -7.04 -12.20
N SER A 28 -0.75 -7.63 -11.92
CA SER A 28 -0.64 -8.88 -11.17
C SER A 28 -1.08 -8.77 -9.70
N THR A 29 -1.20 -7.55 -9.16
CA THR A 29 -1.63 -7.30 -7.78
C THR A 29 -3.11 -6.98 -7.67
N ILE A 30 -3.83 -6.91 -8.81
CA ILE A 30 -5.22 -6.48 -8.89
C ILE A 30 -6.13 -7.67 -9.25
N ASN A 31 -7.22 -7.82 -8.55
CA ASN A 31 -8.30 -8.69 -8.99
C ASN A 31 -9.17 -7.96 -10.01
N LEU A 32 -8.90 -8.18 -11.30
CA LEU A 32 -9.60 -7.48 -12.39
C LEU A 32 -11.10 -7.81 -12.45
N SER A 33 -11.56 -8.94 -11.90
CA SER A 33 -12.99 -9.27 -11.90
C SER A 33 -13.79 -8.39 -10.94
N SER A 34 -13.21 -8.06 -9.78
CA SER A 34 -13.88 -7.28 -8.73
C SER A 34 -13.37 -5.84 -8.62
N GLY A 35 -12.20 -5.52 -9.19
CA GLY A 35 -11.51 -4.26 -8.96
C GLY A 35 -10.78 -4.18 -7.61
N TYR A 36 -10.72 -5.28 -6.86
CA TYR A 36 -10.01 -5.29 -5.59
C TYR A 36 -8.50 -5.04 -5.80
N GLY A 37 -7.94 -4.14 -5.00
CA GLY A 37 -6.55 -3.70 -5.11
C GLY A 37 -6.33 -2.45 -5.95
N LEU A 38 -7.36 -1.97 -6.69
CA LEU A 38 -7.29 -0.69 -7.40
C LEU A 38 -7.16 0.49 -6.43
N GLN A 39 -6.36 1.47 -6.83
CA GLN A 39 -6.15 2.72 -6.10
C GLN A 39 -6.58 3.92 -6.95
N TYR A 40 -6.96 5.01 -6.29
CA TYR A 40 -7.31 6.26 -6.96
C TYR A 40 -6.18 6.70 -7.91
N GLY A 41 -6.54 6.99 -9.16
CA GLY A 41 -5.58 7.37 -10.19
C GLY A 41 -5.00 6.19 -11.00
N ASP A 42 -5.34 4.93 -10.69
CA ASP A 42 -4.95 3.80 -11.52
C ASP A 42 -5.58 3.91 -12.91
N VAL A 43 -4.75 3.78 -13.93
CA VAL A 43 -5.19 3.75 -15.33
C VAL A 43 -5.43 2.30 -15.74
N LEU A 44 -6.68 2.00 -16.08
CA LEU A 44 -7.13 0.73 -16.61
C LEU A 44 -6.99 0.78 -18.13
N LEU A 45 -6.27 -0.16 -18.71
CA LEU A 45 -5.98 -0.15 -20.14
C LEU A 45 -6.37 -1.48 -20.79
N ASN A 46 -7.28 -1.39 -21.75
CA ASN A 46 -7.46 -2.38 -22.80
C ASN A 46 -6.76 -1.85 -24.06
N THR A 47 -5.68 -2.48 -24.48
CA THR A 47 -4.80 -1.98 -25.55
C THR A 47 -5.46 -1.95 -26.92
N VAL A 48 -6.58 -2.62 -27.11
CA VAL A 48 -7.32 -2.68 -28.37
C VAL A 48 -8.35 -1.55 -28.48
N SER A 49 -9.06 -1.24 -27.38
CA SER A 49 -10.30 -0.47 -27.55
C SER A 49 -10.60 0.55 -26.46
N HIS A 50 -9.99 0.52 -25.29
CA HIS A 50 -10.49 1.33 -24.18
C HIS A 50 -9.48 1.66 -23.11
N THR A 51 -9.70 2.80 -22.44
CA THR A 51 -9.00 3.17 -21.22
C THR A 51 -9.96 3.83 -20.23
N ALA A 52 -9.68 3.67 -18.94
CA ALA A 52 -10.41 4.31 -17.85
C ALA A 52 -9.44 4.69 -16.72
N MET A 53 -9.89 5.54 -15.82
CA MET A 53 -9.18 5.82 -14.58
C MET A 53 -10.05 5.44 -13.39
N TYR A 54 -9.49 4.71 -12.45
CA TYR A 54 -10.16 4.41 -11.18
C TYR A 54 -10.16 5.64 -10.28
N ILE A 55 -11.32 6.01 -9.74
CA ILE A 55 -11.51 7.22 -8.92
C ILE A 55 -11.97 6.90 -7.49
N GLY A 56 -11.73 5.66 -7.02
CA GLY A 56 -12.15 5.23 -5.68
C GLY A 56 -13.61 4.76 -5.63
N ASN A 57 -14.05 4.28 -4.49
CA ASN A 57 -15.44 3.89 -4.21
C ASN A 57 -16.07 2.96 -5.26
N ASN A 58 -15.27 2.04 -5.80
CA ASN A 58 -15.68 1.13 -6.88
C ASN A 58 -16.20 1.87 -8.14
N GLN A 59 -15.61 3.04 -8.45
CA GLN A 59 -15.97 3.86 -9.60
C GLN A 59 -14.81 4.09 -10.54
N ILE A 60 -15.12 4.23 -11.81
CA ILE A 60 -14.19 4.61 -12.87
C ILE A 60 -14.73 5.82 -13.64
N VAL A 61 -13.82 6.66 -14.13
CA VAL A 61 -14.10 7.67 -15.13
C VAL A 61 -13.48 7.23 -16.46
N HIS A 62 -14.23 7.35 -17.53
CA HIS A 62 -13.78 6.99 -18.88
C HIS A 62 -14.46 7.81 -19.97
N ALA A 63 -13.79 7.90 -21.11
CA ALA A 63 -14.44 8.39 -22.31
C ALA A 63 -15.40 7.31 -22.84
N SER A 64 -16.60 7.73 -23.20
CA SER A 64 -17.65 6.85 -23.70
C SER A 64 -18.00 7.20 -25.15
N ILE A 65 -19.27 7.38 -25.43
CA ILE A 65 -19.78 7.75 -26.74
C ILE A 65 -20.29 9.17 -26.72
N ASN A 66 -20.13 9.89 -27.83
CA ASN A 66 -20.72 11.22 -28.02
C ASN A 66 -22.25 11.18 -28.10
N GLU A 67 -22.88 12.35 -28.17
CA GLU A 67 -24.33 12.51 -28.29
C GLU A 67 -24.92 11.82 -29.53
N ARG A 68 -24.11 11.50 -30.54
CA ARG A 68 -24.48 10.77 -31.75
C ARG A 68 -24.23 9.25 -31.64
N GLY A 69 -23.90 8.77 -30.44
CA GLY A 69 -23.63 7.35 -30.20
C GLY A 69 -22.30 6.83 -30.79
N LYS A 70 -21.37 7.71 -31.17
CA LYS A 70 -20.10 7.36 -31.80
C LYS A 70 -18.94 7.51 -30.80
N ALA A 71 -17.97 6.63 -30.89
CA ALA A 71 -16.72 6.68 -30.07
C ALA A 71 -15.65 7.61 -30.67
N ILE A 72 -15.86 8.15 -31.87
CA ILE A 72 -14.93 8.97 -32.63
C ILE A 72 -15.69 10.15 -33.26
N GLY A 73 -15.02 11.30 -33.39
CA GLY A 73 -15.56 12.43 -34.15
C GLY A 73 -16.13 13.56 -33.27
N GLY A 74 -15.67 13.70 -32.05
CA GLY A 74 -15.94 14.87 -31.23
C GLY A 74 -15.28 16.11 -31.81
N GLU A 75 -16.01 17.22 -31.85
CA GLU A 75 -15.51 18.54 -32.22
C GLU A 75 -15.26 19.40 -30.98
N SER A 76 -14.47 20.45 -31.11
CA SER A 76 -14.20 21.36 -29.99
C SER A 76 -15.50 22.06 -29.57
N GLY A 77 -15.93 21.85 -28.34
CA GLY A 77 -17.13 22.47 -27.75
C GLY A 77 -18.42 21.61 -27.84
N ASP A 78 -18.35 20.40 -28.35
CA ASP A 78 -19.50 19.50 -28.46
C ASP A 78 -19.70 18.57 -27.26
N GLN A 79 -19.11 18.89 -26.11
CA GLN A 79 -19.11 18.04 -24.90
C GLN A 79 -20.42 18.16 -24.12
N THR A 80 -21.51 17.81 -24.80
CA THR A 80 -22.87 17.94 -24.26
C THR A 80 -23.50 16.60 -23.88
N GLY A 81 -22.78 15.48 -24.11
CA GLY A 81 -23.28 14.15 -23.90
C GLY A 81 -22.59 13.41 -22.74
N LYS A 82 -22.46 12.10 -22.91
CA LYS A 82 -21.78 11.19 -21.96
C LYS A 82 -20.37 10.81 -22.43
N GLU A 83 -19.72 11.73 -23.14
CA GLU A 83 -18.36 11.50 -23.67
C GLU A 83 -17.38 11.16 -22.54
N ILE A 84 -17.48 11.86 -21.42
CA ILE A 84 -16.76 11.53 -20.21
C ILE A 84 -17.78 11.26 -19.12
N CYS A 85 -17.79 10.04 -18.60
CA CYS A 85 -18.75 9.67 -17.58
C CYS A 85 -18.10 8.87 -16.45
N ILE A 86 -18.73 8.98 -15.28
CA ILE A 86 -18.41 8.18 -14.10
C ILE A 86 -19.44 7.05 -14.03
N ARG A 87 -18.95 5.84 -13.75
CA ARG A 87 -19.80 4.67 -13.52
C ARG A 87 -19.15 3.68 -12.57
N SER A 88 -19.92 2.73 -12.08
CA SER A 88 -19.38 1.63 -11.29
C SER A 88 -18.31 0.86 -12.06
N TYR A 89 -17.29 0.39 -11.35
CA TYR A 89 -16.28 -0.46 -11.94
C TYR A 89 -16.89 -1.68 -12.64
N TYR A 90 -16.36 -2.03 -13.77
CA TYR A 90 -16.66 -3.27 -14.50
C TYR A 90 -15.39 -3.80 -15.15
N ASN A 91 -15.30 -5.11 -15.28
CA ASN A 91 -14.19 -5.72 -16.02
C ASN A 91 -14.48 -5.64 -17.54
N LYS A 92 -13.71 -4.80 -18.24
CA LYS A 92 -13.68 -4.75 -19.70
C LYS A 92 -12.38 -5.37 -20.21
N PRO A 93 -12.24 -6.68 -20.22
CA PRO A 93 -10.98 -7.43 -20.18
C PRO A 93 -9.73 -6.54 -20.21
N TRP A 94 -9.47 -5.89 -19.08
CA TRP A 94 -8.34 -5.00 -18.94
C TRP A 94 -7.04 -5.78 -19.10
N ASN A 95 -6.16 -5.33 -20.01
CA ASN A 95 -4.85 -5.93 -20.20
C ASN A 95 -3.87 -5.48 -19.13
N TYR A 96 -3.97 -4.19 -18.74
CA TYR A 96 -3.03 -3.59 -17.78
C TYR A 96 -3.76 -2.66 -16.82
N VAL A 97 -3.20 -2.60 -15.61
CA VAL A 97 -3.45 -1.54 -14.63
C VAL A 97 -2.14 -0.80 -14.42
N LEU A 98 -2.13 0.49 -14.73
CA LEU A 98 -0.94 1.33 -14.68
C LEU A 98 -1.08 2.37 -13.57
N ARG A 99 -0.20 2.32 -12.58
CA ARG A 99 -0.17 3.23 -11.43
C ARG A 99 0.96 4.24 -11.57
N TYR A 100 0.65 5.53 -11.41
CA TYR A 100 1.65 6.59 -11.44
C TYR A 100 2.43 6.67 -10.12
N GLY A 101 3.72 6.99 -10.24
CA GLY A 101 4.61 7.15 -9.10
C GLY A 101 5.45 5.91 -8.83
N ASN A 102 6.30 5.97 -7.86
CA ASN A 102 7.07 4.80 -7.45
C ASN A 102 6.09 3.73 -6.95
N VAL A 103 5.73 2.79 -7.82
CA VAL A 103 5.48 1.44 -7.37
C VAL A 103 6.83 0.94 -6.91
N VAL A 104 7.30 1.49 -5.84
CA VAL A 104 8.04 0.69 -4.91
C VAL A 104 7.14 -0.50 -4.70
N ASN A 105 7.65 -1.69 -4.84
CA ASN A 105 7.12 -2.90 -4.23
C ASN A 105 6.61 -2.43 -2.87
N ASN A 106 5.30 -2.08 -2.75
CA ASN A 106 4.91 -1.03 -1.82
C ASN A 106 4.70 -1.63 -0.44
N LEU A 107 5.79 -2.21 0.06
CA LEU A 107 5.84 -2.74 1.41
C LEU A 107 5.40 -1.66 2.41
N ILE A 108 5.74 -0.38 2.18
CA ILE A 108 5.24 0.71 3.02
C ILE A 108 3.73 0.83 2.91
N GLY A 109 3.16 0.89 1.70
CA GLY A 109 1.71 0.96 1.53
C GLY A 109 0.99 -0.27 2.06
N LYS A 110 1.57 -1.46 1.87
CA LYS A 110 1.10 -2.70 2.51
C LYS A 110 1.11 -2.55 4.04
N GLY A 111 2.22 -2.05 4.61
CA GLY A 111 2.33 -1.76 6.03
C GLY A 111 1.30 -0.73 6.50
N GLN A 112 1.08 0.38 5.77
CA GLN A 112 0.07 1.39 6.07
C GLN A 112 -1.36 0.81 6.07
N THR A 113 -1.66 -0.09 5.12
CA THR A 113 -2.96 -0.80 5.11
C THR A 113 -3.14 -1.63 6.38
N TYR A 114 -2.11 -2.36 6.81
CA TYR A 114 -2.16 -3.13 8.06
C TYR A 114 -2.17 -2.24 9.31
N VAL A 115 -1.52 -1.07 9.28
CA VAL A 115 -1.66 -0.05 10.35
C VAL A 115 -3.12 0.33 10.52
N ASN A 116 -3.82 0.68 9.43
CA ASN A 116 -5.23 1.06 9.47
C ASN A 116 -6.10 -0.09 10.00
N ALA A 117 -5.88 -1.31 9.51
CA ALA A 117 -6.61 -2.50 9.97
C ALA A 117 -6.37 -2.78 11.47
N PHE A 118 -5.12 -2.69 11.92
CA PHE A 118 -4.76 -2.99 13.31
C PHE A 118 -5.20 -1.90 14.28
N LEU A 119 -4.99 -0.63 13.94
CA LEU A 119 -5.32 0.50 14.83
C LEU A 119 -6.80 0.90 14.75
N GLY A 120 -7.49 0.64 13.65
CA GLY A 120 -8.81 1.21 13.33
C GLY A 120 -8.70 2.69 12.94
N THR A 121 -7.62 3.07 12.27
CA THR A 121 -7.34 4.43 11.79
C THR A 121 -7.51 4.52 10.28
N ASP A 122 -7.34 5.72 9.72
CA ASP A 122 -7.44 5.99 8.28
C ASP A 122 -6.25 6.87 7.83
N ILE A 123 -5.01 6.43 8.18
CA ILE A 123 -3.83 7.10 7.66
C ILE A 123 -3.71 6.91 6.15
N SER A 124 -3.07 7.86 5.46
CA SER A 124 -2.85 7.79 4.01
C SER A 124 -2.05 6.55 3.62
N VAL A 125 -2.55 5.76 2.66
CA VAL A 125 -1.86 4.61 2.07
C VAL A 125 -1.16 5.06 0.79
N ASP A 126 -0.13 5.87 0.94
CA ASP A 126 0.61 6.52 -0.15
C ASP A 126 1.97 5.86 -0.46
N GLY A 127 2.38 4.89 0.36
CA GLY A 127 3.68 4.24 0.24
C GLY A 127 4.87 5.11 0.67
N ILE A 128 4.61 6.18 1.39
CA ILE A 128 5.63 7.10 1.91
C ILE A 128 5.74 6.95 3.43
N TYR A 129 6.93 6.69 3.94
CA TYR A 129 7.19 6.69 5.38
C TYR A 129 7.36 8.13 5.87
N GLY A 130 6.24 8.88 5.93
CA GLY A 130 6.19 10.26 6.42
C GLY A 130 5.93 10.37 7.92
N SER A 131 5.72 11.59 8.40
CA SER A 131 5.47 11.89 9.82
C SER A 131 4.23 11.17 10.37
N GLU A 132 3.16 11.07 9.59
CA GLU A 132 1.93 10.38 9.94
C GLU A 132 2.17 8.88 10.12
N THR A 133 2.85 8.24 9.14
CA THR A 133 3.21 6.82 9.21
C THR A 133 4.17 6.54 10.38
N LYS A 134 5.13 7.44 10.62
CA LYS A 134 6.04 7.34 11.77
C LYS A 134 5.28 7.39 13.10
N LYS A 135 4.35 8.32 13.26
CA LYS A 135 3.49 8.40 14.44
C LYS A 135 2.68 7.10 14.61
N ALA A 136 2.07 6.62 13.54
CA ALA A 136 1.27 5.40 13.53
C ALA A 136 2.10 4.15 13.86
N SER A 137 3.38 4.09 13.44
CA SER A 137 4.28 2.98 13.82
C SER A 137 4.50 2.87 15.32
N ILE A 138 4.60 4.00 16.02
CA ILE A 138 4.66 4.02 17.49
C ILE A 138 3.32 3.54 18.09
N MET A 139 2.18 4.01 17.54
CA MET A 139 0.85 3.58 17.99
C MET A 139 0.65 2.07 17.85
N VAL A 140 1.15 1.47 16.77
CA VAL A 140 1.11 0.01 16.56
C VAL A 140 1.83 -0.71 17.70
N LEU A 141 3.02 -0.27 18.06
CA LEU A 141 3.80 -0.89 19.14
C LEU A 141 3.12 -0.68 20.51
N GLN A 142 2.59 0.53 20.79
CA GLN A 142 1.85 0.81 22.04
C GLN A 142 0.60 -0.07 22.16
N LYS A 143 -0.19 -0.21 21.08
CA LYS A 143 -1.38 -1.06 21.08
C LYS A 143 -1.03 -2.54 21.28
N ALA A 144 0.02 -3.04 20.62
CA ALA A 144 0.47 -4.41 20.78
C ALA A 144 0.86 -4.71 22.25
N MET A 145 1.63 -3.82 22.88
CA MET A 145 1.98 -3.96 24.29
C MET A 145 0.77 -3.97 25.22
N ASN A 146 -0.23 -3.12 24.93
CA ASN A 146 -1.49 -3.13 25.70
C ASN A 146 -2.23 -4.46 25.55
N LEU A 147 -2.26 -5.04 24.35
CA LEU A 147 -2.97 -6.29 24.10
C LEU A 147 -2.26 -7.50 24.73
N ASP A 148 -0.93 -7.55 24.68
CA ASP A 148 -0.17 -8.69 25.22
C ASP A 148 0.06 -8.59 26.74
N TYR A 149 0.32 -7.39 27.25
CA TYR A 149 0.81 -7.21 28.62
C TYR A 149 -0.11 -6.37 29.52
N GLN A 150 -1.24 -5.86 28.99
CA GLN A 150 -2.25 -5.08 29.72
C GLN A 150 -1.65 -3.86 30.49
N VAL A 151 -0.64 -3.23 29.89
CA VAL A 151 0.12 -2.13 30.51
C VAL A 151 -0.61 -0.78 30.53
N GLY A 152 -1.75 -0.65 29.83
CA GLY A 152 -2.59 0.54 29.89
C GLY A 152 -2.00 1.80 29.25
N LEU A 153 -1.09 1.65 28.28
CA LEU A 153 -0.48 2.78 27.59
C LEU A 153 -1.51 3.59 26.80
N LYS A 154 -1.34 4.90 26.79
CA LYS A 154 -2.03 5.74 25.82
C LYS A 154 -1.47 5.48 24.43
N VAL A 155 -2.34 5.13 23.48
CA VAL A 155 -1.97 4.87 22.08
C VAL A 155 -2.00 6.21 21.33
N ASP A 156 -1.00 7.05 21.53
CA ASP A 156 -0.94 8.43 21.02
C ASP A 156 0.18 8.66 19.98
N GLY A 157 1.02 7.67 19.77
CA GLY A 157 2.15 7.76 18.85
C GLY A 157 3.32 8.60 19.38
N ILE A 158 3.41 8.80 20.68
CA ILE A 158 4.51 9.46 21.36
C ILE A 158 5.32 8.41 22.14
N TRP A 159 6.58 8.24 21.76
CA TRP A 159 7.46 7.30 22.46
C TRP A 159 8.11 7.99 23.66
N GLY A 160 7.47 7.86 24.81
CA GLY A 160 7.91 8.42 26.08
C GLY A 160 8.46 7.39 27.06
N ASN A 161 8.69 7.82 28.31
CA ASN A 161 9.20 6.96 29.36
C ASN A 161 8.27 5.78 29.68
N GLU A 162 6.95 6.02 29.72
CA GLU A 162 5.97 4.95 29.99
C GLU A 162 6.05 3.85 28.92
N SER A 163 6.07 4.21 27.62
CA SER A 163 6.23 3.25 26.51
C SER A 163 7.55 2.50 26.61
N SER A 164 8.62 3.21 27.00
CA SER A 164 9.95 2.64 27.15
C SER A 164 10.04 1.64 28.31
N VAL A 165 9.43 1.96 29.43
CA VAL A 165 9.35 1.08 30.61
C VAL A 165 8.49 -0.14 30.31
N SER A 166 7.33 0.06 29.66
CA SER A 166 6.42 -1.02 29.30
C SER A 166 7.01 -2.01 28.30
N LEU A 167 7.82 -1.53 27.32
CA LEU A 167 8.54 -2.45 26.45
C LEU A 167 9.61 -3.23 27.23
N GLY A 168 10.23 -2.63 28.25
CA GLY A 168 11.17 -3.30 29.14
C GLY A 168 12.18 -4.16 28.38
N ASN A 169 12.28 -5.42 28.74
CA ASN A 169 13.09 -6.45 28.08
C ASN A 169 12.25 -7.44 27.26
N HIS A 170 11.00 -7.08 26.95
CA HIS A 170 10.15 -7.94 26.10
C HIS A 170 10.79 -8.12 24.72
N TYR A 171 10.65 -9.31 24.20
CA TYR A 171 11.08 -9.71 22.87
C TYR A 171 10.06 -10.67 22.27
N ILE A 172 10.19 -10.91 20.99
CA ILE A 172 9.49 -12.00 20.28
C ILE A 172 10.53 -12.93 19.66
N ALA A 173 10.21 -14.22 19.60
CA ALA A 173 11.09 -15.23 19.04
C ALA A 173 10.33 -16.18 18.09
N TYR A 174 11.10 -16.89 17.27
CA TYR A 174 10.55 -17.87 16.33
C TYR A 174 9.65 -18.88 17.05
N GLY A 175 8.46 -19.10 16.48
CA GLY A 175 7.41 -19.99 16.99
C GLY A 175 6.38 -19.33 17.90
N GLU A 176 6.60 -18.09 18.33
CA GLU A 176 5.65 -17.38 19.21
C GLU A 176 4.47 -16.80 18.44
N THR A 177 3.34 -16.67 19.12
CA THR A 177 2.11 -16.04 18.63
C THR A 177 1.66 -14.99 19.64
N GLN A 178 1.73 -13.70 19.26
CA GLN A 178 1.31 -12.56 20.10
C GLN A 178 1.16 -11.29 19.26
N TYR A 179 0.54 -10.25 19.80
CA TYR A 179 0.36 -8.97 19.09
C TYR A 179 1.67 -8.20 18.90
N LEU A 180 2.67 -8.43 19.73
CA LEU A 180 4.01 -7.86 19.51
C LEU A 180 4.66 -8.44 18.24
N VAL A 181 4.29 -9.69 17.83
CA VAL A 181 4.64 -10.25 16.53
C VAL A 181 3.94 -9.48 15.40
N THR A 182 2.62 -9.24 15.52
CA THR A 182 1.89 -8.35 14.59
C THR A 182 2.58 -7.00 14.43
N ALA A 183 3.00 -6.38 15.54
CA ALA A 183 3.71 -5.10 15.48
C ALA A 183 5.03 -5.22 14.70
N ALA A 184 5.83 -6.25 14.92
CA ALA A 184 7.07 -6.47 14.19
C ALA A 184 6.83 -6.65 12.68
N GLU A 185 5.82 -7.42 12.28
CA GLU A 185 5.43 -7.63 10.88
C GLU A 185 5.06 -6.30 10.20
N ILE A 186 4.17 -5.52 10.82
CA ILE A 186 3.76 -4.20 10.30
C ILE A 186 4.97 -3.26 10.19
N LEU A 187 5.77 -3.16 11.24
CA LEU A 187 6.91 -2.26 11.29
C LEU A 187 7.99 -2.63 10.27
N LEU A 188 8.25 -3.91 10.05
CA LEU A 188 9.19 -4.38 9.02
C LEU A 188 8.69 -4.05 7.61
N LEU A 189 7.41 -4.23 7.32
CA LEU A 189 6.82 -3.79 6.05
C LEU A 189 7.01 -2.27 5.83
N LEU A 190 6.77 -1.46 6.86
CA LEU A 190 7.00 0.00 6.82
C LEU A 190 8.47 0.36 6.59
N LYS A 191 9.41 -0.52 6.97
CA LYS A 191 10.85 -0.39 6.72
C LYS A 191 11.32 -1.08 5.44
N LYS A 192 10.39 -1.55 4.59
CA LYS A 192 10.63 -2.23 3.30
C LYS A 192 11.24 -3.63 3.43
N TYR A 193 10.97 -4.33 4.52
CA TYR A 193 11.31 -5.74 4.66
C TYR A 193 10.04 -6.58 4.55
N ASP A 194 10.01 -7.48 3.56
CA ASP A 194 8.84 -8.34 3.33
C ASP A 194 8.86 -9.52 4.29
N CYS A 195 7.87 -9.57 5.17
CA CYS A 195 7.65 -10.67 6.12
C CYS A 195 6.53 -11.63 5.67
N GLY A 196 5.93 -11.39 4.49
CA GLY A 196 4.77 -12.15 4.02
C GLY A 196 3.43 -11.53 4.43
N SER A 197 2.53 -12.31 5.02
CA SER A 197 1.25 -11.86 5.60
C SER A 197 1.47 -11.22 6.98
N VAL A 198 0.43 -10.53 7.46
CA VAL A 198 0.33 -10.03 8.83
C VAL A 198 -0.94 -10.61 9.44
N GLU A 199 -0.81 -11.27 10.57
CA GLU A 199 -1.91 -11.85 11.33
C GLU A 199 -2.20 -11.04 12.62
N PHE A 200 -3.41 -11.23 13.20
CA PHE A 200 -3.88 -10.55 14.41
C PHE A 200 -4.45 -11.57 15.42
N PRO A 201 -3.66 -12.13 16.39
CA PRO A 201 -2.24 -11.93 16.64
C PRO A 201 -1.33 -12.55 15.57
N GLY A 202 -0.12 -11.99 15.43
CA GLY A 202 0.89 -12.45 14.47
C GLY A 202 1.57 -13.74 14.91
N ILE A 203 2.10 -14.48 13.93
CA ILE A 203 2.83 -15.73 14.13
C ILE A 203 4.28 -15.55 13.66
N PHE A 204 5.25 -15.69 14.55
CA PHE A 204 6.66 -15.60 14.18
C PHE A 204 7.11 -16.86 13.43
N ALA A 205 6.89 -16.85 12.11
CA ALA A 205 7.22 -17.94 11.20
C ALA A 205 8.39 -17.56 10.25
N ASN A 206 8.67 -18.42 9.28
CA ASN A 206 9.83 -18.29 8.37
C ASN A 206 9.88 -16.94 7.63
N GLY A 207 8.74 -16.39 7.21
CA GLY A 207 8.69 -15.09 6.51
C GLY A 207 9.20 -13.96 7.38
N LEU A 208 8.67 -13.86 8.61
CA LEU A 208 9.11 -12.87 9.58
C LEU A 208 10.56 -13.10 10.01
N GLN A 209 10.98 -14.36 10.23
CA GLN A 209 12.37 -14.68 10.59
C GLN A 209 13.36 -14.14 9.55
N LYS A 210 13.07 -14.36 8.25
CA LYS A 210 13.91 -13.85 7.17
C LYS A 210 13.98 -12.33 7.20
N ALA A 211 12.84 -11.66 7.34
CA ALA A 211 12.77 -10.19 7.41
C ALA A 211 13.55 -9.62 8.61
N VAL A 212 13.46 -10.28 9.77
CA VAL A 212 14.22 -9.95 10.98
C VAL A 212 15.72 -10.06 10.72
N TRP A 213 16.19 -11.15 10.15
CA TRP A 213 17.62 -11.34 9.83
C TRP A 213 18.13 -10.30 8.82
N ASP A 214 17.35 -10.04 7.75
CA ASP A 214 17.71 -9.05 6.73
C ASP A 214 17.80 -7.63 7.35
N PHE A 215 16.87 -7.28 8.25
CA PHE A 215 16.90 -6.02 9.00
C PHE A 215 18.12 -5.96 9.92
N GLN A 216 18.33 -6.97 10.76
CA GLN A 216 19.46 -7.03 11.70
C GLN A 216 20.79 -6.91 10.95
N LYS A 217 20.96 -7.64 9.85
CA LYS A 217 22.17 -7.57 9.01
C LYS A 217 22.39 -6.16 8.45
N LYS A 218 21.34 -5.51 7.94
CA LYS A 218 21.42 -4.18 7.34
C LYS A 218 21.78 -3.11 8.37
N HIS A 219 21.37 -3.29 9.62
CA HIS A 219 21.60 -2.34 10.71
C HIS A 219 22.78 -2.74 11.63
N SER A 220 23.64 -3.66 11.19
CA SER A 220 24.81 -4.12 11.94
C SER A 220 24.47 -4.63 13.36
N MET A 221 23.30 -5.23 13.51
CA MET A 221 22.85 -5.86 14.75
C MET A 221 23.29 -7.34 14.78
N MET A 222 23.30 -7.95 15.97
CA MET A 222 23.48 -9.40 16.08
C MET A 222 22.34 -10.13 15.37
N ILE A 223 22.68 -11.04 14.46
CA ILE A 223 21.69 -11.85 13.73
C ILE A 223 21.17 -12.95 14.65
N GLN A 224 19.87 -12.92 14.93
CA GLN A 224 19.19 -13.88 15.82
C GLN A 224 17.73 -14.04 15.40
N SER A 225 17.13 -15.20 15.73
CA SER A 225 15.73 -15.49 15.44
C SER A 225 14.79 -14.86 16.48
N ARG A 226 15.04 -13.60 16.79
CA ARG A 226 14.20 -12.79 17.70
C ARG A 226 14.26 -11.31 17.37
N CYS A 227 13.19 -10.60 17.68
CA CYS A 227 13.14 -9.15 17.69
C CYS A 227 13.09 -8.69 19.15
N ASP A 228 14.16 -8.10 19.60
CA ASP A 228 14.32 -7.59 20.96
C ASP A 228 14.04 -6.10 21.06
N ARG A 229 14.13 -5.56 22.27
CA ARG A 229 13.95 -4.14 22.56
C ARG A 229 14.75 -3.25 21.60
N GLN A 230 16.02 -3.57 21.36
CA GLN A 230 16.87 -2.74 20.51
C GLN A 230 16.32 -2.67 19.07
N MET A 231 15.88 -3.81 18.54
CA MET A 231 15.29 -3.88 17.21
C MET A 231 13.97 -3.10 17.13
N PHE A 232 13.07 -3.25 18.12
CA PHE A 232 11.82 -2.48 18.14
C PHE A 232 12.06 -0.97 18.14
N LEU A 233 13.03 -0.48 18.92
CA LEU A 233 13.38 0.94 18.95
C LEU A 233 13.94 1.44 17.61
N GLN A 234 14.68 0.61 16.88
CA GLN A 234 15.14 0.92 15.52
C GLN A 234 13.98 0.97 14.51
N LEU A 235 13.00 0.07 14.65
CA LEU A 235 11.87 -0.02 13.74
C LEU A 235 10.92 1.20 13.80
N ILE A 236 10.82 1.87 14.94
CA ILE A 236 9.96 3.05 15.13
C ILE A 236 10.66 4.40 14.89
N GLN A 237 11.96 4.42 14.61
CA GLN A 237 12.73 5.62 14.24
C GLN A 237 12.48 6.02 12.78
#